data_3c2e96c6bcb01bfe01b0ce66c3b8c3f0
#
_entry.id   3c2e96c6bcb01bfe01b0ce66c3b8c3f0
#
_cell.length_a   1.000
_cell.length_b   1.000
_cell.length_c   1.000
_cell.angle_alpha   90.00
_cell.angle_beta   90.00
_cell.angle_gamma   90.00
#
_symmetry.space_group_name_H-M   'P 1'
#
loop_
_entity.id
_entity.type
_entity.pdbx_description
1 polymer ?
#
loop_
_entity_poly.entity_id
_entity_poly.type
_entity_poly.pdbx_seq_one_letter_code
_entity_poly.pdbx_strand_id
1 'polypeptide(L)'
;MEKPLVSIYATVYNNANIVSKSIKSIINQFPDFDKNFEFVIVDNYSNDGTYEILLKFQKKHPNIKIIRANCTRGGGRAIAVNKSQGNYLFYVDLDTIYTPVLSKVIYKMIKEYKTGSLMPYGFCDRKTMNKIGNWNYNLNTGEDWEFSARAISKGVKLFDLPAILGLNEVVNSRSRERRYYKNMISYIIRRYKNLEDTIRGKGFLKIDSKVKADISNLRYLAYLLIYFKIKILRQKIYSYYDKGPNSIFIYKNIKLLNPASFNIPKKFYFYRFNMSDIEISDLNRHLETLRNFGFNKIELNEPKLNRLRLFVYTDKTDKNLLNLLRYT
;
A
#
# COMPACT_ATOMS: atom_id res chain seq x y z
N MET A 1 5.35 30.17 8.01
CA MET A 1 4.64 29.04 8.68
C MET A 1 5.69 28.14 9.29
N GLU A 2 5.48 27.70 10.51
CA GLU A 2 6.35 26.69 11.12
C GLU A 2 6.34 25.39 10.30
N LYS A 3 7.46 24.66 10.39
CA LYS A 3 7.61 23.40 9.66
C LYS A 3 6.62 22.36 10.20
N PRO A 4 5.79 21.71 9.36
CA PRO A 4 4.83 20.73 9.83
C PRO A 4 5.54 19.52 10.47
N LEU A 5 4.88 18.92 11.47
CA LEU A 5 5.38 17.70 12.10
C LEU A 5 5.27 16.51 11.15
N VAL A 6 4.14 16.38 10.45
CA VAL A 6 3.82 15.25 9.58
C VAL A 6 3.44 15.72 8.18
N SER A 7 4.03 15.09 7.17
CA SER A 7 3.55 15.19 5.80
C SER A 7 2.73 13.95 5.45
N ILE A 8 1.44 14.11 5.28
CA ILE A 8 0.60 13.13 4.59
C ILE A 8 0.84 13.34 3.10
N TYR A 9 1.03 12.27 2.34
CA TYR A 9 1.22 12.40 0.90
C TYR A 9 0.46 11.32 0.12
N ALA A 10 0.03 11.66 -1.08
CA ALA A 10 -0.77 10.80 -1.94
C ALA A 10 -0.50 11.03 -3.42
N THR A 11 -0.88 10.04 -4.22
CA THR A 11 -1.06 10.19 -5.67
C THR A 11 -2.50 9.90 -6.03
N VAL A 12 -3.04 10.60 -7.03
CA VAL A 12 -4.43 10.41 -7.47
C VAL A 12 -4.54 10.47 -8.99
N TYR A 13 -5.48 9.71 -9.53
CA TYR A 13 -5.87 9.75 -10.93
C TYR A 13 -7.34 9.35 -11.09
N ASN A 14 -8.17 10.24 -11.65
CA ASN A 14 -9.57 10.01 -11.97
C ASN A 14 -10.37 9.37 -10.84
N ASN A 15 -10.54 10.12 -9.75
CA ASN A 15 -11.09 9.62 -8.49
C ASN A 15 -12.21 10.52 -7.91
N ALA A 16 -12.87 11.32 -8.78
CA ALA A 16 -13.84 12.34 -8.37
C ALA A 16 -14.98 11.80 -7.49
N ASN A 17 -15.39 10.54 -7.72
CA ASN A 17 -16.49 9.90 -7.00
C ASN A 17 -16.20 9.64 -5.50
N ILE A 18 -14.93 9.56 -5.10
CA ILE A 18 -14.56 9.16 -3.72
C ILE A 18 -13.53 10.09 -3.06
N VAL A 19 -12.73 10.83 -3.84
CA VAL A 19 -11.61 11.62 -3.33
C VAL A 19 -12.02 12.57 -2.19
N SER A 20 -13.20 13.20 -2.28
CA SER A 20 -13.71 14.10 -1.23
C SER A 20 -13.97 13.36 0.08
N LYS A 21 -14.61 12.18 0.03
CA LYS A 21 -14.86 11.34 1.21
C LYS A 21 -13.53 10.84 1.81
N SER A 22 -12.61 10.42 0.95
CA SER A 22 -11.28 9.95 1.38
C SER A 22 -10.51 11.03 2.14
N ILE A 23 -10.37 12.23 1.57
CA ILE A 23 -9.68 13.35 2.23
C ILE A 23 -10.37 13.70 3.56
N LYS A 24 -11.70 13.83 3.59
CA LYS A 24 -12.43 14.11 4.83
C LYS A 24 -12.22 13.04 5.90
N SER A 25 -12.18 11.75 5.52
CA SER A 25 -11.94 10.64 6.45
C SER A 25 -10.55 10.69 7.08
N ILE A 26 -9.60 11.38 6.44
CA ILE A 26 -8.26 11.59 6.97
C ILE A 26 -8.24 12.83 7.86
N ILE A 27 -8.53 14.01 7.30
CA ILE A 27 -8.32 15.29 8.01
C ILE A 27 -9.17 15.43 9.26
N ASN A 28 -10.41 14.90 9.26
CA ASN A 28 -11.32 14.99 10.41
C ASN A 28 -10.84 14.19 11.64
N GLN A 29 -9.81 13.36 11.51
CA GLN A 29 -9.25 12.60 12.62
C GLN A 29 -8.12 13.35 13.34
N PHE A 30 -7.66 14.49 12.80
CA PHE A 30 -6.57 15.26 13.34
C PHE A 30 -7.06 16.66 13.73
N PRO A 31 -7.39 16.91 15.03
CA PRO A 31 -7.85 18.23 15.48
C PRO A 31 -6.84 19.36 15.23
N ASP A 32 -5.56 18.99 15.15
CA ASP A 32 -4.42 19.88 14.90
C ASP A 32 -3.93 19.85 13.44
N PHE A 33 -4.79 19.39 12.49
CA PHE A 33 -4.42 19.20 11.09
C PHE A 33 -3.80 20.46 10.47
N ASP A 34 -4.42 21.62 10.66
CA ASP A 34 -3.98 22.87 10.03
C ASP A 34 -2.68 23.42 10.66
N LYS A 35 -2.26 22.90 11.84
CA LYS A 35 -1.05 23.33 12.54
C LYS A 35 0.14 22.38 12.34
N ASN A 36 -0.10 21.09 12.54
CA ASN A 36 0.95 20.08 12.63
C ASN A 36 1.12 19.22 11.39
N PHE A 37 0.18 19.32 10.43
CA PHE A 37 0.19 18.51 9.22
C PHE A 37 0.30 19.36 7.96
N GLU A 38 0.87 18.78 6.92
CA GLU A 38 0.65 19.16 5.54
C GLU A 38 0.15 17.95 4.77
N PHE A 39 -0.59 18.20 3.69
CA PHE A 39 -1.04 17.14 2.80
C PHE A 39 -0.61 17.44 1.37
N VAL A 40 0.37 16.69 0.87
CA VAL A 40 0.94 16.86 -0.48
C VAL A 40 0.32 15.82 -1.41
N ILE A 41 -0.47 16.27 -2.37
CA ILE A 41 -1.21 15.41 -3.30
C ILE A 41 -0.69 15.65 -4.72
N VAL A 42 -0.26 14.57 -5.39
CA VAL A 42 0.14 14.60 -6.80
C VAL A 42 -1.01 14.08 -7.66
N ASP A 43 -1.63 14.96 -8.43
CA ASP A 43 -2.64 14.63 -9.44
C ASP A 43 -1.98 14.28 -10.77
N ASN A 44 -2.23 13.06 -11.26
CA ASN A 44 -1.69 12.57 -12.51
C ASN A 44 -2.55 13.01 -13.72
N TYR A 45 -2.83 14.31 -13.84
CA TYR A 45 -3.66 14.91 -14.89
C TYR A 45 -5.05 14.29 -14.99
N SER A 46 -5.77 14.22 -13.87
CA SER A 46 -7.17 13.82 -13.84
C SER A 46 -8.05 14.71 -14.71
N ASN A 47 -9.05 14.10 -15.35
CA ASN A 47 -9.99 14.77 -16.26
C ASN A 47 -11.48 14.43 -15.96
N ASP A 48 -11.75 13.94 -14.76
CA ASP A 48 -13.10 13.54 -14.30
C ASP A 48 -13.68 14.46 -13.22
N GLY A 49 -13.05 15.62 -12.97
CA GLY A 49 -13.42 16.55 -11.90
C GLY A 49 -12.64 16.35 -10.58
N THR A 50 -11.73 15.36 -10.53
CA THR A 50 -10.88 15.14 -9.33
C THR A 50 -10.05 16.38 -8.99
N TYR A 51 -9.40 16.98 -9.98
CA TYR A 51 -8.52 18.14 -9.76
C TYR A 51 -9.26 19.33 -9.18
N GLU A 52 -10.45 19.63 -9.68
CA GLU A 52 -11.32 20.71 -9.22
C GLU A 52 -11.74 20.50 -7.76
N ILE A 53 -12.02 19.24 -7.38
CA ILE A 53 -12.29 18.87 -5.98
C ILE A 53 -11.07 19.13 -5.09
N LEU A 54 -9.88 18.76 -5.54
CA LEU A 54 -8.64 18.97 -4.79
C LEU A 54 -8.38 20.47 -4.56
N LEU A 55 -8.58 21.32 -5.57
CA LEU A 55 -8.41 22.77 -5.46
C LEU A 55 -9.38 23.39 -4.43
N LYS A 56 -10.61 22.85 -4.30
CA LYS A 56 -11.55 23.29 -3.25
C LYS A 56 -11.01 22.97 -1.85
N PHE A 57 -10.38 21.80 -1.67
CA PHE A 57 -9.74 21.47 -0.39
C PHE A 57 -8.52 22.36 -0.12
N GLN A 58 -7.67 22.62 -1.11
CA GLN A 58 -6.52 23.52 -0.97
C GLN A 58 -6.95 24.95 -0.59
N LYS A 59 -8.04 25.45 -1.18
CA LYS A 59 -8.59 26.76 -0.82
C LYS A 59 -9.07 26.81 0.64
N LYS A 60 -9.64 25.71 1.14
CA LYS A 60 -10.15 25.61 2.52
C LYS A 60 -9.03 25.36 3.55
N HIS A 61 -8.02 24.61 3.19
CA HIS A 61 -6.90 24.19 4.04
C HIS A 61 -5.58 24.55 3.35
N PRO A 62 -4.95 25.71 3.67
CA PRO A 62 -3.73 26.18 3.01
C PRO A 62 -2.52 25.25 3.16
N ASN A 63 -2.54 24.34 4.13
CA ASN A 63 -1.56 23.29 4.34
C ASN A 63 -1.72 22.07 3.38
N ILE A 64 -2.75 22.05 2.52
CA ILE A 64 -2.91 21.11 1.43
C ILE A 64 -2.22 21.66 0.18
N LYS A 65 -1.25 20.91 -0.36
CA LYS A 65 -0.49 21.27 -1.57
C LYS A 65 -0.86 20.33 -2.71
N ILE A 66 -1.32 20.90 -3.84
CA ILE A 66 -1.68 20.13 -5.03
C ILE A 66 -0.62 20.34 -6.10
N ILE A 67 -0.14 19.25 -6.68
CA ILE A 67 0.88 19.23 -7.74
C ILE A 67 0.29 18.43 -8.90
N ARG A 68 0.37 18.93 -10.14
CA ARG A 68 0.06 18.13 -11.34
C ARG A 68 1.35 17.62 -11.96
N ALA A 69 1.44 16.32 -12.20
CA ALA A 69 2.59 15.71 -12.83
C ALA A 69 2.20 14.41 -13.57
N ASN A 70 2.67 14.26 -14.79
CA ASN A 70 2.57 12.99 -15.51
C ASN A 70 3.61 12.02 -14.93
N CYS A 71 3.16 11.01 -14.24
CA CYS A 71 4.04 10.12 -13.47
C CYS A 71 3.46 8.71 -13.30
N THR A 72 4.34 7.75 -12.99
CA THR A 72 3.93 6.46 -12.45
C THR A 72 3.41 6.65 -11.01
N ARG A 73 2.82 5.61 -10.41
CA ARG A 73 2.40 5.66 -9.01
C ARG A 73 3.60 5.89 -8.08
N GLY A 74 4.70 5.14 -8.25
CA GLY A 74 5.93 5.36 -7.49
C GLY A 74 6.54 6.74 -7.75
N GLY A 75 6.50 7.22 -8.99
CA GLY A 75 6.96 8.55 -9.36
C GLY A 75 6.17 9.66 -8.68
N GLY A 76 4.84 9.56 -8.65
CA GLY A 76 3.99 10.52 -7.95
C GLY A 76 4.23 10.54 -6.44
N ARG A 77 4.40 9.36 -5.80
CA ARG A 77 4.78 9.27 -4.39
C ARG A 77 6.14 9.93 -4.13
N ALA A 78 7.11 9.69 -5.02
CA ALA A 78 8.44 10.29 -4.89
C ALA A 78 8.42 11.82 -5.05
N ILE A 79 7.64 12.36 -6.01
CA ILE A 79 7.43 13.80 -6.17
C ILE A 79 6.81 14.38 -4.90
N ALA A 80 5.77 13.73 -4.35
CA ALA A 80 5.11 14.18 -3.14
C ALA A 80 6.06 14.23 -1.95
N VAL A 81 6.89 13.19 -1.73
CA VAL A 81 7.91 13.16 -0.68
C VAL A 81 8.93 14.30 -0.85
N ASN A 82 9.40 14.54 -2.09
CA ASN A 82 10.37 15.61 -2.37
C ASN A 82 9.81 17.02 -2.11
N LYS A 83 8.49 17.19 -2.26
CA LYS A 83 7.80 18.47 -2.00
C LYS A 83 7.29 18.60 -0.57
N SER A 84 7.40 17.56 0.21
CA SER A 84 7.02 17.51 1.62
C SER A 84 8.09 18.12 2.51
N GLN A 85 7.68 18.72 3.64
CA GLN A 85 8.56 19.39 4.61
C GLN A 85 8.54 18.76 6.00
N GLY A 86 7.51 17.95 6.33
CA GLY A 86 7.33 17.34 7.65
C GLY A 86 8.47 16.42 8.08
N ASN A 87 8.64 16.29 9.38
CA ASN A 87 9.63 15.39 9.97
C ASN A 87 9.26 13.92 9.81
N TYR A 88 7.97 13.63 9.78
CA TYR A 88 7.40 12.29 9.52
C TYR A 88 6.63 12.30 8.20
N LEU A 89 6.66 11.18 7.52
CA LEU A 89 6.07 10.97 6.21
C LEU A 89 5.07 9.82 6.28
N PHE A 90 3.87 10.01 5.73
CA PHE A 90 2.81 9.01 5.76
C PHE A 90 2.06 8.98 4.43
N TYR A 91 2.08 7.81 3.76
CA TYR A 91 1.37 7.63 2.50
C TYR A 91 -0.09 7.22 2.71
N VAL A 92 -0.97 7.77 1.90
CA VAL A 92 -2.38 7.38 1.86
C VAL A 92 -2.87 7.17 0.42
N ASP A 93 -3.79 6.21 0.25
CA ASP A 93 -4.53 6.03 -1.00
C ASP A 93 -5.83 6.86 -0.97
N LEU A 94 -6.04 7.72 -1.98
CA LEU A 94 -7.23 8.59 -2.05
C LEU A 94 -8.48 7.90 -2.63
N ASP A 95 -8.46 6.59 -2.78
CA ASP A 95 -9.62 5.74 -3.07
C ASP A 95 -10.02 4.87 -1.87
N THR A 96 -9.54 5.24 -0.67
CA THR A 96 -9.76 4.54 0.59
C THR A 96 -10.43 5.47 1.60
N ILE A 97 -11.45 4.98 2.30
CA ILE A 97 -12.04 5.65 3.46
C ILE A 97 -11.35 5.12 4.71
N TYR A 98 -10.73 6.01 5.46
CA TYR A 98 -9.95 5.63 6.64
C TYR A 98 -10.81 5.51 7.89
N THR A 99 -10.56 4.46 8.67
CA THR A 99 -11.26 4.21 9.92
C THR A 99 -10.78 5.17 11.02
N PRO A 100 -11.59 5.38 12.09
CA PRO A 100 -11.23 6.34 13.16
C PRO A 100 -9.98 5.99 13.98
N VAL A 101 -9.31 4.91 13.65
CA VAL A 101 -8.08 4.49 14.36
C VAL A 101 -6.80 5.01 13.72
N LEU A 102 -6.87 5.61 12.52
CA LEU A 102 -5.71 6.07 11.78
C LEU A 102 -4.88 7.10 12.59
N SER A 103 -5.53 8.08 13.21
CA SER A 103 -4.84 9.10 14.01
C SER A 103 -4.11 8.49 15.21
N LYS A 104 -4.73 7.52 15.90
CA LYS A 104 -4.09 6.79 17.02
C LYS A 104 -2.80 6.12 16.57
N VAL A 105 -2.82 5.51 15.40
CA VAL A 105 -1.65 4.84 14.82
C VAL A 105 -0.55 5.85 14.53
N ILE A 106 -0.86 6.95 13.86
CA ILE A 106 0.13 7.97 13.50
C ILE A 106 0.78 8.57 14.74
N TYR A 107 0.00 9.03 15.72
CA TYR A 107 0.55 9.62 16.93
C TYR A 107 1.41 8.63 17.74
N LYS A 108 0.99 7.36 17.83
CA LYS A 108 1.79 6.35 18.53
C LYS A 108 3.08 6.01 17.79
N MET A 109 3.03 5.90 16.45
CA MET A 109 4.23 5.69 15.64
C MET A 109 5.24 6.82 15.83
N ILE A 110 4.80 8.07 15.85
CA ILE A 110 5.66 9.24 16.13
C ILE A 110 6.31 9.13 17.53
N LYS A 111 5.53 8.74 18.51
CA LYS A 111 5.98 8.68 19.91
C LYS A 111 6.97 7.54 20.17
N GLU A 112 6.68 6.33 19.67
CA GLU A 112 7.35 5.10 20.10
C GLU A 112 8.20 4.41 19.03
N TYR A 113 7.94 4.66 17.73
CA TYR A 113 8.56 3.93 16.62
C TYR A 113 9.36 4.84 15.68
N LYS A 114 10.29 5.62 16.26
CA LYS A 114 11.01 6.71 15.56
C LYS A 114 11.91 6.24 14.40
N THR A 115 12.33 4.97 14.36
CA THR A 115 13.39 4.48 13.42
C THR A 115 12.94 3.28 12.60
N GLY A 116 11.69 3.23 12.19
CA GLY A 116 11.17 2.14 11.38
C GLY A 116 10.22 2.62 10.31
N SER A 117 9.71 1.69 9.51
CA SER A 117 8.67 1.97 8.51
C SER A 117 7.47 1.07 8.73
N LEU A 118 6.26 1.64 8.69
CA LEU A 118 5.00 0.91 8.78
C LEU A 118 4.48 0.59 7.38
N MET A 119 4.34 -0.69 7.08
CA MET A 119 3.66 -1.16 5.85
C MET A 119 2.13 -1.07 5.99
N PRO A 120 1.42 -0.92 4.90
CA PRO A 120 1.85 -0.58 3.52
C PRO A 120 2.06 0.92 3.30
N TYR A 121 1.89 1.73 4.35
CA TYR A 121 1.77 3.19 4.27
C TYR A 121 3.11 3.93 4.17
N GLY A 122 4.23 3.22 4.20
CA GLY A 122 5.55 3.83 4.17
C GLY A 122 5.76 4.87 5.26
N PHE A 123 5.04 4.75 6.42
CA PHE A 123 5.19 5.69 7.52
C PHE A 123 6.60 5.57 8.12
N CYS A 124 7.34 6.64 8.08
CA CYS A 124 8.67 6.74 8.71
C CYS A 124 9.07 8.20 8.95
N ASP A 125 10.10 8.41 9.75
CA ASP A 125 10.74 9.72 9.83
C ASP A 125 11.52 10.03 8.53
N ARG A 126 11.82 11.29 8.30
CA ARG A 126 12.51 11.77 7.09
C ARG A 126 13.93 11.20 6.96
N LYS A 127 14.63 10.98 8.08
CA LYS A 127 15.97 10.37 8.07
C LYS A 127 15.89 8.93 7.57
N THR A 128 14.89 8.17 8.04
CA THR A 128 14.61 6.81 7.56
C THR A 128 14.22 6.82 6.08
N MET A 129 13.35 7.73 5.63
CA MET A 129 13.01 7.87 4.21
C MET A 129 14.26 8.13 3.35
N ASN A 130 15.14 9.03 3.77
CA ASN A 130 16.39 9.32 3.08
C ASN A 130 17.33 8.09 3.05
N LYS A 131 17.40 7.33 4.15
CA LYS A 131 18.15 6.07 4.21
C LYS A 131 17.60 5.04 3.22
N ILE A 132 16.28 4.89 3.14
CA ILE A 132 15.61 4.00 2.16
C ILE A 132 15.87 4.47 0.74
N GLY A 133 15.83 5.79 0.46
CA GLY A 133 16.10 6.39 -0.83
C GLY A 133 14.84 6.67 -1.66
N ASN A 134 13.76 7.09 -1.01
CA ASN A 134 12.49 7.49 -1.63
C ASN A 134 11.78 6.36 -2.42
N TRP A 135 10.67 6.64 -3.08
CA TRP A 135 9.93 5.70 -3.91
C TRP A 135 10.57 5.53 -5.29
N ASN A 136 10.37 4.37 -5.91
CA ASN A 136 10.90 4.08 -7.24
C ASN A 136 10.05 4.74 -8.33
N TYR A 137 10.63 5.72 -9.03
CA TYR A 137 9.98 6.48 -10.11
C TYR A 137 9.49 5.62 -11.29
N ASN A 138 10.11 4.47 -11.51
CA ASN A 138 9.89 3.64 -12.70
C ASN A 138 8.80 2.57 -12.50
N LEU A 139 8.18 2.49 -11.32
CA LEU A 139 7.20 1.46 -11.03
C LEU A 139 5.80 2.06 -10.86
N ASN A 140 4.83 1.48 -11.59
CA ASN A 140 3.41 1.78 -11.45
C ASN A 140 2.67 0.72 -10.63
N THR A 141 3.26 -0.46 -10.46
CA THR A 141 2.73 -1.58 -9.67
C THR A 141 3.89 -2.32 -9.01
N GLY A 142 3.70 -2.80 -7.77
CA GLY A 142 4.76 -3.46 -7.00
C GLY A 142 5.79 -2.50 -6.40
N GLU A 143 5.51 -1.20 -6.44
CA GLU A 143 6.33 -0.14 -5.87
C GLU A 143 6.42 -0.20 -4.34
N ASP A 144 5.36 -0.70 -3.69
CA ASP A 144 5.27 -0.94 -2.26
C ASP A 144 6.12 -2.14 -1.81
N TRP A 145 6.09 -3.22 -2.59
CA TRP A 145 6.96 -4.39 -2.37
C TRP A 145 8.43 -4.01 -2.54
N GLU A 146 8.75 -3.29 -3.61
CA GLU A 146 10.11 -2.82 -3.88
C GLU A 146 10.61 -1.91 -2.75
N PHE A 147 9.82 -0.91 -2.35
CA PHE A 147 10.16 0.01 -1.27
C PHE A 147 10.42 -0.72 0.05
N SER A 148 9.53 -1.65 0.42
CA SER A 148 9.63 -2.40 1.68
C SER A 148 10.84 -3.33 1.70
N ALA A 149 11.10 -4.07 0.62
CA ALA A 149 12.27 -4.96 0.53
C ALA A 149 13.58 -4.15 0.56
N ARG A 150 13.62 -3.01 -0.12
CA ARG A 150 14.75 -2.10 -0.08
C ARG A 150 14.97 -1.49 1.30
N ALA A 151 13.89 -1.18 2.04
CA ALA A 151 13.99 -0.72 3.42
C ALA A 151 14.68 -1.77 4.30
N ILE A 152 14.24 -3.04 4.22
CA ILE A 152 14.86 -4.15 4.95
C ILE A 152 16.32 -4.33 4.56
N SER A 153 16.65 -4.33 3.25
CA SER A 153 18.02 -4.51 2.77
C SER A 153 18.98 -3.42 3.26
N LYS A 154 18.44 -2.26 3.62
CA LYS A 154 19.19 -1.14 4.21
C LYS A 154 19.14 -1.13 5.75
N GLY A 155 18.71 -2.22 6.38
CA GLY A 155 18.65 -2.35 7.83
C GLY A 155 17.59 -1.46 8.50
N VAL A 156 16.51 -1.13 7.79
CA VAL A 156 15.34 -0.46 8.38
C VAL A 156 14.37 -1.51 8.90
N LYS A 157 13.96 -1.38 10.17
CA LYS A 157 12.94 -2.24 10.76
C LYS A 157 11.60 -2.00 10.07
N LEU A 158 10.99 -3.08 9.58
CA LEU A 158 9.68 -3.01 8.96
C LEU A 158 8.61 -3.50 9.93
N PHE A 159 7.54 -2.74 10.06
CA PHE A 159 6.40 -3.04 10.93
C PHE A 159 5.13 -3.23 10.09
N ASP A 160 4.23 -4.07 10.57
CA ASP A 160 2.85 -4.14 10.09
C ASP A 160 1.90 -4.19 11.27
N LEU A 161 0.72 -3.61 11.11
CA LEU A 161 -0.28 -3.51 12.14
C LEU A 161 -1.52 -4.30 11.74
N PRO A 162 -1.85 -5.40 12.42
CA PRO A 162 -3.00 -6.24 12.13
C PRO A 162 -4.33 -5.56 12.48
N ALA A 163 -4.68 -4.50 11.74
CA ALA A 163 -5.90 -3.73 11.96
C ALA A 163 -6.45 -3.14 10.67
N ILE A 164 -7.76 -2.95 10.61
CA ILE A 164 -8.45 -2.29 9.50
C ILE A 164 -8.29 -0.78 9.65
N LEU A 165 -7.30 -0.21 8.98
CA LEU A 165 -7.05 1.24 8.99
C LEU A 165 -7.83 1.98 7.90
N GLY A 166 -8.22 1.29 6.84
CA GLY A 166 -8.97 1.87 5.74
C GLY A 166 -9.75 0.82 4.96
N LEU A 167 -10.79 1.27 4.30
CA LEU A 167 -11.72 0.46 3.52
C LEU A 167 -11.84 1.03 2.11
N ASN A 168 -11.69 0.19 1.13
CA ASN A 168 -12.05 0.55 -0.23
C ASN A 168 -13.57 0.39 -0.40
N GLU A 169 -14.33 1.50 -0.37
CA GLU A 169 -15.79 1.48 -0.62
C GLU A 169 -16.14 1.06 -2.05
N VAL A 170 -15.19 1.02 -2.96
CA VAL A 170 -15.43 0.59 -4.34
C VAL A 170 -15.54 -0.92 -4.39
N VAL A 171 -16.74 -1.40 -4.09
CA VAL A 171 -17.17 -2.80 -4.11
C VAL A 171 -16.97 -3.46 -5.50
N ASN A 172 -16.68 -2.71 -6.53
CA ASN A 172 -16.56 -3.22 -7.90
C ASN A 172 -15.17 -2.95 -8.47
N SER A 173 -14.28 -3.95 -8.39
CA SER A 173 -12.93 -3.88 -8.97
C SER A 173 -12.93 -3.44 -10.44
N ARG A 174 -13.99 -3.78 -11.21
CA ARG A 174 -14.15 -3.35 -12.61
C ARG A 174 -14.38 -1.85 -12.77
N SER A 175 -15.16 -1.20 -11.89
CA SER A 175 -15.37 0.25 -11.96
C SER A 175 -14.11 1.02 -11.56
N ARG A 176 -13.34 0.48 -10.60
CA ARG A 176 -12.05 1.02 -10.17
C ARG A 176 -10.99 0.94 -11.29
N GLU A 177 -10.98 -0.14 -12.05
CA GLU A 177 -10.05 -0.30 -13.17
C GLU A 177 -10.46 0.53 -14.40
N ARG A 178 -11.77 0.73 -14.67
CA ARG A 178 -12.29 1.48 -15.83
C ARG A 178 -11.78 2.92 -15.93
N ARG A 179 -11.43 3.55 -14.82
CA ARG A 179 -10.81 4.88 -14.83
C ARG A 179 -9.47 4.95 -15.57
N TYR A 180 -8.85 3.81 -15.82
CA TYR A 180 -7.53 3.72 -16.40
C TYR A 180 -7.52 3.30 -17.88
N TYR A 181 -8.64 2.89 -18.46
CA TYR A 181 -8.71 2.46 -19.85
C TYR A 181 -10.04 2.81 -20.51
N LYS A 182 -9.97 3.22 -21.78
CA LYS A 182 -11.15 3.64 -22.57
C LYS A 182 -11.72 2.50 -23.42
N ASN A 183 -10.88 1.52 -23.82
CA ASN A 183 -11.23 0.41 -24.70
C ASN A 183 -10.43 -0.85 -24.35
N MET A 184 -10.76 -1.98 -25.00
CA MET A 184 -10.13 -3.27 -24.75
C MET A 184 -8.62 -3.25 -25.03
N ILE A 185 -8.16 -2.55 -26.04
CA ILE A 185 -6.72 -2.47 -26.38
C ILE A 185 -5.96 -1.76 -25.26
N SER A 186 -6.44 -0.61 -24.81
CA SER A 186 -5.83 0.13 -23.68
C SER A 186 -5.86 -0.68 -22.37
N TYR A 187 -6.90 -1.50 -22.16
CA TYR A 187 -6.96 -2.45 -21.04
C TYR A 187 -5.85 -3.50 -21.14
N ILE A 188 -5.69 -4.15 -22.29
CA ILE A 188 -4.66 -5.19 -22.49
C ILE A 188 -3.26 -4.61 -22.31
N ILE A 189 -2.97 -3.46 -22.92
CA ILE A 189 -1.68 -2.76 -22.79
C ILE A 189 -1.38 -2.45 -21.33
N ARG A 190 -2.36 -1.94 -20.60
CA ARG A 190 -2.20 -1.64 -19.18
C ARG A 190 -1.95 -2.88 -18.34
N ARG A 191 -2.72 -3.94 -18.55
CA ARG A 191 -2.54 -5.23 -17.85
C ARG A 191 -1.14 -5.79 -18.07
N TYR A 192 -0.67 -5.71 -19.32
CA TYR A 192 0.70 -6.10 -19.68
C TYR A 192 1.74 -5.27 -18.92
N LYS A 193 1.64 -3.94 -18.96
CA LYS A 193 2.56 -3.05 -18.22
C LYS A 193 2.53 -3.29 -16.71
N ASN A 194 1.34 -3.45 -16.13
CA ASN A 194 1.20 -3.74 -14.71
C ASN A 194 1.86 -5.09 -14.33
N LEU A 195 1.76 -6.11 -15.19
CA LEU A 195 2.42 -7.40 -14.96
C LEU A 195 3.94 -7.26 -15.06
N GLU A 196 4.44 -6.50 -16.05
CA GLU A 196 5.87 -6.19 -16.19
C GLU A 196 6.42 -5.49 -14.95
N ASP A 197 5.75 -4.42 -14.48
CA ASP A 197 6.16 -3.70 -13.26
C ASP A 197 6.07 -4.60 -12.01
N THR A 198 5.05 -5.45 -11.91
CA THR A 198 4.93 -6.40 -10.80
C THR A 198 6.10 -7.36 -10.76
N ILE A 199 6.52 -7.91 -11.90
CA ILE A 199 7.68 -8.78 -12.00
C ILE A 199 8.94 -8.03 -11.57
N ARG A 200 9.12 -6.81 -12.05
CA ARG A 200 10.28 -5.98 -11.72
C ARG A 200 10.31 -5.60 -10.24
N GLY A 201 9.18 -5.21 -9.67
CA GLY A 201 9.07 -4.76 -8.27
C GLY A 201 9.09 -5.91 -7.25
N LYS A 202 8.54 -7.07 -7.60
CA LYS A 202 8.60 -8.27 -6.73
C LYS A 202 9.96 -8.96 -6.74
N GLY A 203 10.83 -8.66 -7.70
CA GLY A 203 12.19 -9.20 -7.74
C GLY A 203 12.27 -10.68 -8.12
N PHE A 204 11.37 -11.19 -8.95
CA PHE A 204 11.41 -12.58 -9.41
C PHE A 204 12.63 -12.83 -10.28
N LEU A 205 13.54 -13.66 -9.79
CA LEU A 205 14.75 -14.09 -10.51
C LEU A 205 14.61 -15.50 -11.09
N LYS A 206 13.73 -16.32 -10.54
CA LYS A 206 13.47 -17.71 -10.97
C LYS A 206 12.01 -17.93 -11.26
N ILE A 207 11.72 -18.66 -12.32
CA ILE A 207 10.40 -19.18 -12.62
C ILE A 207 10.19 -20.37 -11.70
N ASP A 208 9.50 -20.13 -10.59
CA ASP A 208 9.29 -21.13 -9.56
C ASP A 208 7.97 -21.88 -9.80
N SER A 209 7.90 -23.13 -9.36
CA SER A 209 6.71 -23.98 -9.35
C SER A 209 5.53 -23.31 -8.61
N LYS A 210 5.79 -22.48 -7.61
CA LYS A 210 4.77 -21.68 -6.89
C LYS A 210 4.06 -20.67 -7.80
N VAL A 211 4.79 -20.03 -8.74
CA VAL A 211 4.18 -19.11 -9.72
C VAL A 211 3.27 -19.87 -10.67
N LYS A 212 3.64 -21.12 -11.05
CA LYS A 212 2.84 -21.97 -11.91
C LYS A 212 1.53 -22.42 -11.23
N ALA A 213 1.56 -22.70 -9.94
CA ALA A 213 0.39 -23.14 -9.19
C ALA A 213 -0.68 -22.05 -9.03
N ASP A 214 -0.27 -20.76 -8.99
CA ASP A 214 -1.15 -19.61 -8.77
C ASP A 214 -1.76 -19.02 -10.06
N ILE A 215 -1.33 -19.46 -11.23
CA ILE A 215 -1.66 -18.79 -12.49
C ILE A 215 -2.20 -19.82 -13.50
N SER A 216 -3.32 -19.50 -14.17
CA SER A 216 -3.80 -20.28 -15.31
C SER A 216 -2.70 -20.40 -16.37
N ASN A 217 -2.66 -21.53 -17.12
CA ASN A 217 -1.62 -21.81 -18.11
C ASN A 217 -1.37 -20.65 -19.11
N LEU A 218 -2.42 -19.95 -19.54
CA LEU A 218 -2.31 -18.80 -20.44
C LEU A 218 -1.63 -17.60 -19.76
N ARG A 219 -1.96 -17.34 -18.50
CA ARG A 219 -1.32 -16.25 -17.73
C ARG A 219 0.13 -16.58 -17.41
N TYR A 220 0.44 -17.84 -17.15
CA TYR A 220 1.79 -18.30 -16.94
C TYR A 220 2.65 -18.11 -18.18
N LEU A 221 2.12 -18.43 -19.36
CA LEU A 221 2.81 -18.18 -20.64
C LEU A 221 3.06 -16.68 -20.84
N ALA A 222 2.06 -15.83 -20.59
CA ALA A 222 2.24 -14.38 -20.66
C ALA A 222 3.29 -13.88 -19.66
N TYR A 223 3.34 -14.44 -18.45
CA TYR A 223 4.36 -14.14 -17.46
C TYR A 223 5.77 -14.50 -17.98
N LEU A 224 5.92 -15.69 -18.57
CA LEU A 224 7.18 -16.14 -19.15
C LEU A 224 7.67 -15.21 -20.26
N LEU A 225 6.78 -14.89 -21.20
CA LEU A 225 7.10 -14.00 -22.33
C LEU A 225 7.55 -12.61 -21.85
N ILE A 226 6.88 -12.05 -20.84
CA ILE A 226 7.26 -10.77 -20.26
C ILE A 226 8.59 -10.88 -19.52
N TYR A 227 8.81 -11.95 -18.75
CA TYR A 227 10.07 -12.19 -18.07
C TYR A 227 11.25 -12.29 -19.04
N PHE A 228 11.11 -13.04 -20.14
CA PHE A 228 12.12 -13.13 -21.20
C PHE A 228 12.35 -11.76 -21.86
N LYS A 229 11.28 -10.98 -22.15
CA LYS A 229 11.41 -9.62 -22.65
C LYS A 229 12.25 -8.75 -21.71
N ILE A 230 11.95 -8.77 -20.41
CA ILE A 230 12.71 -8.02 -19.39
C ILE A 230 14.19 -8.40 -19.44
N LYS A 231 14.51 -9.70 -19.56
CA LYS A 231 15.88 -10.19 -19.67
C LYS A 231 16.57 -9.76 -20.95
N ILE A 232 15.92 -9.93 -22.12
CA ILE A 232 16.46 -9.53 -23.42
C ILE A 232 16.73 -8.03 -23.46
N LEU A 233 15.78 -7.21 -23.00
CA LEU A 233 15.92 -5.75 -22.98
C LEU A 233 16.77 -5.25 -21.80
N ARG A 234 17.35 -6.16 -21.00
CA ARG A 234 18.17 -5.82 -19.83
C ARG A 234 17.49 -4.85 -18.88
N GLN A 235 16.16 -4.90 -18.77
CA GLN A 235 15.43 -4.06 -17.85
C GLN A 235 15.74 -4.45 -16.39
N LYS A 236 15.84 -3.44 -15.53
CA LYS A 236 16.18 -3.67 -14.12
C LYS A 236 15.05 -4.39 -13.37
N ILE A 237 15.39 -5.54 -12.77
CA ILE A 237 14.58 -6.24 -11.78
C ILE A 237 15.09 -5.83 -10.40
N TYR A 238 14.20 -5.35 -9.55
CA TYR A 238 14.54 -4.85 -8.20
C TYR A 238 14.47 -6.00 -7.19
N SER A 239 15.51 -6.82 -7.15
CA SER A 239 15.64 -7.94 -6.20
C SER A 239 16.56 -7.55 -5.05
N TYR A 240 16.06 -7.75 -3.83
CA TYR A 240 16.79 -7.51 -2.59
C TYR A 240 16.96 -8.80 -1.77
N TYR A 241 16.53 -9.92 -2.31
CA TYR A 241 16.62 -11.21 -1.68
C TYR A 241 17.08 -12.29 -2.67
N ASP A 242 18.25 -12.90 -2.41
CA ASP A 242 18.88 -13.85 -3.35
C ASP A 242 18.14 -15.20 -3.42
N LYS A 243 17.38 -15.55 -2.37
CA LYS A 243 16.71 -16.84 -2.24
C LYS A 243 15.26 -16.85 -2.76
N GLY A 244 14.74 -15.71 -3.25
CA GLY A 244 13.36 -15.66 -3.72
C GLY A 244 12.81 -14.25 -3.93
N PRO A 245 11.49 -14.13 -4.09
CA PRO A 245 10.84 -12.84 -4.30
C PRO A 245 10.87 -11.95 -3.06
N ASN A 246 10.80 -10.64 -3.29
CA ASN A 246 10.76 -9.62 -2.24
C ASN A 246 9.61 -9.83 -1.23
N SER A 247 8.49 -10.43 -1.65
CA SER A 247 7.37 -10.74 -0.75
C SER A 247 7.77 -11.72 0.35
N ILE A 248 8.47 -12.80 0.02
CA ILE A 248 8.99 -13.75 1.00
C ILE A 248 9.97 -13.06 1.95
N PHE A 249 10.87 -12.25 1.40
CA PHE A 249 11.84 -11.49 2.20
C PHE A 249 11.16 -10.54 3.20
N ILE A 250 10.07 -9.89 2.78
CA ILE A 250 9.29 -9.00 3.63
C ILE A 250 8.63 -9.79 4.77
N TYR A 251 7.90 -10.86 4.48
CA TYR A 251 7.24 -11.66 5.52
C TYR A 251 8.23 -12.28 6.52
N LYS A 252 9.43 -12.63 6.07
CA LYS A 252 10.48 -13.12 6.95
C LYS A 252 10.98 -12.08 7.95
N ASN A 253 11.00 -10.81 7.56
CA ASN A 253 11.64 -9.72 8.32
C ASN A 253 10.65 -8.73 8.95
N ILE A 254 9.35 -8.79 8.59
CA ILE A 254 8.35 -7.88 9.12
C ILE A 254 8.00 -8.25 10.56
N LYS A 255 7.86 -7.22 11.42
CA LYS A 255 7.41 -7.37 12.79
C LYS A 255 5.96 -6.90 12.92
N LEU A 256 5.09 -7.80 13.35
CA LEU A 256 3.70 -7.45 13.67
C LEU A 256 3.66 -6.65 14.98
N LEU A 257 2.88 -5.57 14.98
CA LEU A 257 2.62 -4.75 16.15
C LEU A 257 1.29 -5.15 16.78
N ASN A 258 1.25 -5.21 18.11
CA ASN A 258 0.01 -5.55 18.81
C ASN A 258 -1.00 -4.40 18.71
N PRO A 259 -2.20 -4.58 18.08
CA PRO A 259 -3.18 -3.51 17.97
C PRO A 259 -3.69 -2.99 19.33
N ALA A 260 -3.68 -3.82 20.36
CA ALA A 260 -4.05 -3.39 21.72
C ALA A 260 -3.12 -2.29 22.24
N SER A 261 -1.82 -2.35 21.91
CA SER A 261 -0.87 -1.31 22.31
C SER A 261 -1.15 0.05 21.69
N PHE A 262 -1.95 0.11 20.61
CA PHE A 262 -2.42 1.32 19.94
C PHE A 262 -3.82 1.75 20.39
N ASN A 263 -4.37 1.12 21.42
CA ASN A 263 -5.75 1.32 21.87
C ASN A 263 -6.78 1.14 20.73
N ILE A 264 -6.52 0.18 19.83
CA ILE A 264 -7.42 -0.16 18.73
C ILE A 264 -8.49 -1.12 19.27
N PRO A 265 -9.79 -0.82 19.10
CA PRO A 265 -10.86 -1.73 19.48
C PRO A 265 -10.82 -3.03 18.68
N LYS A 266 -11.13 -4.16 19.32
CA LYS A 266 -11.11 -5.50 18.69
C LYS A 266 -12.00 -5.63 17.46
N LYS A 267 -13.03 -4.78 17.29
CA LYS A 267 -13.86 -4.72 16.08
C LYS A 267 -13.09 -4.36 14.80
N PHE A 268 -11.89 -3.79 14.91
CA PHE A 268 -11.00 -3.47 13.80
C PHE A 268 -9.84 -4.46 13.64
N TYR A 269 -9.76 -5.53 14.44
CA TYR A 269 -8.68 -6.51 14.32
C TYR A 269 -8.87 -7.36 13.08
N PHE A 270 -7.92 -7.30 12.18
CA PHE A 270 -7.91 -8.07 10.94
C PHE A 270 -6.50 -8.16 10.38
N TYR A 271 -6.14 -9.32 9.85
CA TYR A 271 -4.93 -9.51 9.07
C TYR A 271 -5.17 -10.43 7.89
N ARG A 272 -4.40 -10.25 6.82
CA ARG A 272 -4.53 -11.03 5.60
C ARG A 272 -3.17 -11.47 5.10
N PHE A 273 -3.04 -12.77 4.87
CA PHE A 273 -1.89 -13.33 4.17
C PHE A 273 -2.29 -13.69 2.74
N ASN A 274 -1.40 -13.43 1.77
CA ASN A 274 -1.46 -14.06 0.47
C ASN A 274 -0.58 -15.31 0.53
N MET A 275 -1.16 -16.49 0.38
CA MET A 275 -0.47 -17.76 0.59
C MET A 275 0.69 -17.99 -0.37
N SER A 276 0.65 -17.41 -1.57
CA SER A 276 1.75 -17.43 -2.54
C SER A 276 2.96 -16.58 -2.14
N ASP A 277 2.79 -15.65 -1.23
CA ASP A 277 3.78 -14.62 -0.90
C ASP A 277 4.53 -14.92 0.41
N ILE A 278 4.19 -16.02 1.12
CA ILE A 278 4.74 -16.36 2.44
C ILE A 278 5.18 -17.84 2.51
N GLU A 279 6.27 -18.12 3.19
CA GLU A 279 6.69 -19.49 3.52
C GLU A 279 5.92 -20.04 4.72
N ILE A 280 5.73 -21.37 4.78
CA ILE A 280 4.93 -22.02 5.84
C ILE A 280 5.50 -21.75 7.22
N SER A 281 6.81 -21.76 7.38
CA SER A 281 7.50 -21.47 8.65
C SER A 281 7.21 -20.05 9.15
N ASP A 282 7.26 -19.06 8.24
CA ASP A 282 6.97 -17.67 8.56
C ASP A 282 5.48 -17.45 8.82
N LEU A 283 4.61 -18.16 8.07
CA LEU A 283 3.17 -18.14 8.34
C LEU A 283 2.86 -18.63 9.75
N ASN A 284 3.42 -19.78 10.15
CA ASN A 284 3.19 -20.35 11.50
C ASN A 284 3.66 -19.38 12.60
N ARG A 285 4.84 -18.77 12.45
CA ARG A 285 5.36 -17.76 13.37
C ARG A 285 4.42 -16.55 13.49
N HIS A 286 3.90 -16.05 12.37
CA HIS A 286 2.96 -14.93 12.37
C HIS A 286 1.59 -15.31 12.96
N LEU A 287 1.08 -16.51 12.69
CA LEU A 287 -0.17 -16.99 13.28
C LEU A 287 -0.06 -17.13 14.80
N GLU A 288 1.07 -17.62 15.32
CA GLU A 288 1.34 -17.66 16.74
C GLU A 288 1.35 -16.25 17.36
N THR A 289 2.06 -15.31 16.72
CA THR A 289 2.07 -13.90 17.13
C THR A 289 0.66 -13.30 17.16
N LEU A 290 -0.15 -13.55 16.14
CA LEU A 290 -1.54 -13.06 16.08
C LEU A 290 -2.41 -13.67 17.17
N ARG A 291 -2.25 -14.97 17.47
CA ARG A 291 -2.95 -15.62 18.60
C ARG A 291 -2.59 -14.94 19.92
N ASN A 292 -1.33 -14.62 20.16
CA ASN A 292 -0.87 -13.89 21.35
C ASN A 292 -1.45 -12.45 21.41
N PHE A 293 -1.85 -11.86 20.29
CA PHE A 293 -2.55 -10.58 20.22
C PHE A 293 -4.08 -10.72 20.41
N GLY A 294 -4.58 -11.95 20.58
CA GLY A 294 -6.00 -12.24 20.79
C GLY A 294 -6.83 -12.47 19.54
N PHE A 295 -6.17 -12.78 18.41
CA PHE A 295 -6.84 -13.26 17.20
C PHE A 295 -7.20 -14.74 17.39
N ASN A 296 -8.45 -15.10 17.15
CA ASN A 296 -8.96 -16.46 17.42
C ASN A 296 -9.73 -17.09 16.26
N LYS A 297 -9.90 -16.38 15.15
CA LYS A 297 -10.57 -16.86 13.95
C LYS A 297 -9.63 -16.88 12.76
N ILE A 298 -9.66 -17.97 12.02
CA ILE A 298 -8.88 -18.17 10.79
C ILE A 298 -9.85 -18.65 9.72
N GLU A 299 -9.83 -17.99 8.56
CA GLU A 299 -10.70 -18.32 7.43
C GLU A 299 -9.87 -18.35 6.15
N LEU A 300 -10.00 -19.44 5.40
CA LEU A 300 -9.42 -19.54 4.07
C LEU A 300 -10.41 -18.94 3.07
N ASN A 301 -9.95 -17.96 2.29
CA ASN A 301 -10.73 -17.29 1.27
C ASN A 301 -10.09 -17.48 -0.10
N GLU A 302 -10.84 -18.09 -1.02
CA GLU A 302 -10.49 -18.19 -2.44
C GLU A 302 -11.30 -17.16 -3.23
N PRO A 303 -10.80 -15.93 -3.42
CA PRO A 303 -11.45 -15.02 -4.34
C PRO A 303 -11.34 -15.55 -5.77
N LYS A 304 -12.32 -15.23 -6.63
CA LYS A 304 -12.51 -15.66 -8.04
C LYS A 304 -11.27 -15.62 -8.96
N LEU A 305 -10.08 -15.33 -8.47
CA LEU A 305 -8.84 -15.11 -9.23
C LEU A 305 -7.70 -16.06 -8.81
N ASN A 306 -7.98 -17.25 -8.26
CA ASN A 306 -6.97 -18.26 -7.88
C ASN A 306 -5.85 -17.72 -6.95
N ARG A 307 -6.15 -16.79 -6.05
CA ARG A 307 -5.22 -16.36 -5.01
C ARG A 307 -5.76 -16.80 -3.67
N LEU A 308 -5.20 -17.84 -3.13
CA LEU A 308 -5.54 -18.32 -1.79
C LEU A 308 -5.11 -17.27 -0.77
N ARG A 309 -6.06 -16.77 0.01
CA ARG A 309 -5.85 -15.80 1.08
C ARG A 309 -6.25 -16.41 2.41
N LEU A 310 -5.45 -16.17 3.43
CA LEU A 310 -5.79 -16.52 4.79
C LEU A 310 -6.19 -15.25 5.54
N PHE A 311 -7.41 -15.21 6.03
CA PHE A 311 -7.92 -14.13 6.88
C PHE A 311 -7.81 -14.55 8.34
N VAL A 312 -7.29 -13.62 9.16
CA VAL A 312 -7.14 -13.82 10.60
C VAL A 312 -7.80 -12.64 11.31
N TYR A 313 -8.73 -12.92 12.19
CA TYR A 313 -9.54 -11.91 12.86
C TYR A 313 -10.02 -12.39 14.25
N THR A 314 -10.85 -11.62 14.95
CA THR A 314 -11.42 -12.01 16.24
C THR A 314 -12.93 -12.21 16.11
N ASP A 315 -13.52 -12.92 17.06
CA ASP A 315 -14.98 -13.04 17.20
C ASP A 315 -15.70 -11.69 17.37
N LYS A 316 -14.97 -10.66 17.84
CA LYS A 316 -15.44 -9.28 18.00
C LYS A 316 -15.21 -8.39 16.77
N THR A 317 -14.57 -8.89 15.71
CA THR A 317 -14.34 -8.12 14.48
C THR A 317 -15.69 -7.82 13.82
N ASP A 318 -15.86 -6.60 13.36
CA ASP A 318 -17.10 -6.13 12.74
C ASP A 318 -17.39 -6.92 11.45
N LYS A 319 -18.53 -7.60 11.41
CA LYS A 319 -18.94 -8.46 10.29
C LYS A 319 -19.15 -7.67 8.99
N ASN A 320 -19.63 -6.42 9.08
CA ASN A 320 -19.80 -5.59 7.89
C ASN A 320 -18.44 -5.21 7.28
N LEU A 321 -17.46 -4.89 8.14
CA LEU A 321 -16.10 -4.63 7.69
C LEU A 321 -15.47 -5.88 7.06
N LEU A 322 -15.64 -7.05 7.66
CA LEU A 322 -15.16 -8.32 7.10
C LEU A 322 -15.76 -8.62 5.74
N ASN A 323 -17.06 -8.41 5.56
CA ASN A 323 -17.73 -8.61 4.28
C ASN A 323 -17.15 -7.69 3.18
N LEU A 324 -16.89 -6.42 3.50
CA LEU A 324 -16.22 -5.51 2.55
C LEU A 324 -14.81 -6.00 2.16
N LEU A 325 -14.05 -6.52 3.13
CA LEU A 325 -12.69 -7.02 2.89
C LEU A 325 -12.62 -8.32 2.09
N ARG A 326 -13.67 -9.16 2.13
CA ARG A 326 -13.75 -10.39 1.33
C ARG A 326 -13.81 -10.13 -0.17
N TYR A 327 -14.31 -8.98 -0.58
CA TYR A 327 -14.49 -8.60 -1.99
C TYR A 327 -13.37 -7.68 -2.53
N THR A 328 -12.47 -7.19 -1.68
CA THR A 328 -11.30 -6.37 -2.04
C THR A 328 -10.01 -7.19 -2.11
#